data_d88e92a598363040791af77939e2e21c
#
_entry.id   d88e92a598363040791af77939e2e21c
#
_cell.length_a   1.000
_cell.length_b   1.000
_cell.length_c   1.000
_cell.angle_alpha   90.00
_cell.angle_beta   90.00
_cell.angle_gamma   90.00
#
_symmetry.space_group_name_H-M   'P 1'
#
loop_
_entity.id
_entity.type
_entity.pdbx_description
1 polymer ?
#
loop_
_entity_poly.entity_id
_entity_poly.type
_entity_poly.pdbx_seq_one_letter_code
_entity_poly.pdbx_strand_id
1 'polypeptide(L)'
;GKYIVFWEEFYKSCQKYFLSDSECVKQYYVFTDVDKIYQEDVDVNIHRFYQEALPWPDIALKRYEIFLKIKDILIRDTDYVFFFNGNSLFLDYIVWPEIAPNEQQGFLLSLSWNCYDDNRKFPYDRNIYSTACIPYGKGNIYYQSGITGGRTREYVNLLQECKEQTDIDYFNKVTAVYHDESHLNKFLLDRKIKVLSTNYGRPEEWETPQYPKMIFRDKYKIFGDEINKMKGIKSRCLFIRFIEKMKRVIQLNLILK
;
A
#
# COMPACT_ATOMS: atom_id res chain seq x y z
N GLY A 1 15.53 -2.83 5.61
CA GLY A 1 15.87 -1.71 4.71
C GLY A 1 15.65 -0.35 5.35
N LYS A 2 16.04 0.71 4.67
CA LYS A 2 16.03 2.09 5.21
C LYS A 2 14.65 2.58 5.65
N TYR A 3 13.58 2.01 5.14
CA TYR A 3 12.20 2.36 5.51
C TYR A 3 11.85 2.10 6.97
N ILE A 4 12.70 1.39 7.72
CA ILE A 4 12.52 1.17 9.16
C ILE A 4 12.49 2.48 9.96
N VAL A 5 13.05 3.57 9.42
CA VAL A 5 12.99 4.91 10.02
C VAL A 5 11.57 5.39 10.31
N PHE A 6 10.58 4.89 9.57
CA PHE A 6 9.17 5.23 9.78
C PHE A 6 8.50 4.41 10.88
N TRP A 7 9.10 3.30 11.31
CA TRP A 7 8.47 2.34 12.21
C TRP A 7 8.03 2.94 13.55
N GLU A 8 8.87 3.75 14.18
CA GLU A 8 8.55 4.34 15.47
C GLU A 8 7.32 5.26 15.42
N GLU A 9 7.24 6.14 14.42
CA GLU A 9 6.08 7.03 14.23
C GLU A 9 4.83 6.25 13.83
N PHE A 10 4.98 5.25 12.94
CA PHE A 10 3.89 4.35 12.58
C PHE A 10 3.33 3.66 13.83
N TYR A 11 4.17 3.01 14.64
CA TYR A 11 3.76 2.28 15.82
C TYR A 11 3.05 3.20 16.83
N LYS A 12 3.65 4.34 17.19
CA LYS A 12 3.07 5.30 18.14
C LYS A 12 1.71 5.81 17.66
N SER A 13 1.59 6.20 16.41
CA SER A 13 0.34 6.72 15.87
C SER A 13 -0.71 5.63 15.70
N CYS A 14 -0.33 4.41 15.30
CA CYS A 14 -1.21 3.26 15.21
C CYS A 14 -1.76 2.86 16.59
N GLN A 15 -0.92 2.83 17.62
CA GLN A 15 -1.36 2.57 18.99
C GLN A 15 -2.38 3.61 19.47
N LYS A 16 -2.18 4.88 19.14
CA LYS A 16 -3.01 5.97 19.59
C LYS A 16 -4.36 6.06 18.86
N TYR A 17 -4.36 5.83 17.55
CA TYR A 17 -5.48 6.19 16.70
C TYR A 17 -6.20 5.03 15.99
N PHE A 18 -5.49 3.90 15.78
CA PHE A 18 -6.07 2.78 15.05
C PHE A 18 -6.67 1.76 16.00
N LEU A 19 -8.01 1.64 16.01
CA LEU A 19 -8.75 0.69 16.84
C LEU A 19 -8.36 0.77 18.34
N SER A 20 -8.06 1.97 18.83
CA SER A 20 -7.59 2.17 20.21
C SER A 20 -8.70 2.06 21.26
N ASP A 21 -9.94 2.21 20.85
CA ASP A 21 -11.16 2.11 21.66
C ASP A 21 -11.85 0.76 21.57
N SER A 22 -11.28 -0.18 20.82
CA SER A 22 -11.83 -1.50 20.61
C SER A 22 -11.17 -2.55 21.52
N GLU A 23 -11.88 -3.65 21.76
CA GLU A 23 -11.32 -4.84 22.45
C GLU A 23 -10.33 -5.63 21.58
N CYS A 24 -10.02 -5.12 20.38
CA CYS A 24 -9.13 -5.79 19.44
C CYS A 24 -7.68 -5.78 19.94
N VAL A 25 -7.06 -6.95 19.99
CA VAL A 25 -5.63 -7.08 20.20
C VAL A 25 -4.92 -6.86 18.86
N LYS A 26 -4.02 -5.87 18.81
CA LYS A 26 -3.22 -5.56 17.61
C LYS A 26 -1.93 -6.35 17.64
N GLN A 27 -1.70 -7.18 16.61
CA GLN A 27 -0.44 -7.88 16.35
C GLN A 27 0.31 -7.16 15.23
N TYR A 28 1.61 -6.94 15.39
CA TYR A 28 2.44 -6.24 14.40
C TYR A 28 3.43 -7.21 13.78
N TYR A 29 3.31 -7.47 12.50
CA TYR A 29 4.21 -8.34 11.73
C TYR A 29 5.12 -7.48 10.86
N VAL A 30 6.38 -7.30 11.29
CA VAL A 30 7.33 -6.36 10.68
C VAL A 30 8.42 -7.09 9.94
N PHE A 31 8.48 -6.92 8.62
CA PHE A 31 9.52 -7.51 7.77
C PHE A 31 10.65 -6.51 7.54
N THR A 32 11.85 -6.83 8.01
CA THR A 32 13.00 -5.94 7.94
C THR A 32 14.32 -6.70 8.03
N ASP A 33 15.41 -6.07 7.56
CA ASP A 33 16.78 -6.56 7.67
C ASP A 33 17.56 -6.02 8.88
N VAL A 34 16.93 -5.18 9.72
CA VAL A 34 17.60 -4.69 10.94
C VAL A 34 17.43 -5.68 12.08
N ASP A 35 18.43 -5.72 12.96
CA ASP A 35 18.48 -6.69 14.07
C ASP A 35 17.51 -6.37 15.21
N LYS A 36 17.07 -5.11 15.31
CA LYS A 36 16.17 -4.66 16.37
C LYS A 36 15.30 -3.50 15.89
N ILE A 37 14.05 -3.47 16.38
CA ILE A 37 13.11 -2.40 16.08
C ILE A 37 12.56 -1.77 17.38
N TYR A 38 12.01 -0.56 17.26
CA TYR A 38 11.44 0.17 18.38
C TYR A 38 10.36 -0.66 19.09
N GLN A 39 10.42 -0.75 20.42
CA GLN A 39 9.50 -1.48 21.33
C GLN A 39 9.47 -3.02 21.19
N GLU A 40 10.32 -3.65 20.39
CA GLU A 40 10.34 -5.12 20.21
C GLU A 40 10.54 -5.90 21.53
N ASP A 41 11.33 -5.36 22.48
CA ASP A 41 11.59 -6.03 23.76
C ASP A 41 10.51 -5.77 24.81
N VAL A 42 9.58 -4.85 24.54
CA VAL A 42 8.60 -4.35 25.52
C VAL A 42 7.18 -4.78 25.16
N ASP A 43 6.81 -4.70 23.87
CA ASP A 43 5.50 -5.10 23.39
C ASP A 43 5.56 -6.49 22.76
N VAL A 44 4.99 -7.48 23.47
CA VAL A 44 4.94 -8.90 23.04
C VAL A 44 4.16 -9.11 21.73
N ASN A 45 3.39 -8.12 21.32
CA ASN A 45 2.61 -8.18 20.08
C ASN A 45 3.42 -7.74 18.85
N ILE A 46 4.70 -7.38 19.01
CA ILE A 46 5.58 -7.05 17.88
C ILE A 46 6.36 -8.29 17.47
N HIS A 47 6.17 -8.72 16.24
CA HIS A 47 6.81 -9.88 15.64
C HIS A 47 7.69 -9.43 14.48
N ARG A 48 9.00 -9.40 14.66
CA ARG A 48 9.97 -9.08 13.62
C ARG A 48 10.35 -10.32 12.84
N PHE A 49 10.25 -10.23 11.52
CA PHE A 49 10.70 -11.26 10.58
C PHE A 49 11.85 -10.72 9.74
N TYR A 50 12.93 -11.48 9.67
CA TYR A 50 14.04 -11.11 8.79
C TYR A 50 13.60 -11.13 7.33
N GLN A 51 13.83 -10.03 6.66
CA GLN A 51 13.63 -9.87 5.23
C GLN A 51 14.76 -9.04 4.65
N GLU A 52 15.57 -9.66 3.81
CA GLU A 52 16.63 -8.98 3.07
C GLU A 52 16.09 -7.79 2.29
N ALA A 53 16.87 -6.70 2.24
CA ALA A 53 16.54 -5.54 1.43
C ALA A 53 16.66 -5.89 -0.06
N LEU A 54 15.53 -5.98 -0.75
CA LEU A 54 15.50 -6.21 -2.18
C LEU A 54 15.56 -4.88 -2.95
N PRO A 55 16.21 -4.86 -4.12
CA PRO A 55 16.20 -3.69 -4.98
C PRO A 55 14.79 -3.40 -5.53
N TRP A 56 14.59 -2.19 -6.01
CA TRP A 56 13.41 -1.84 -6.79
C TRP A 56 13.56 -2.39 -8.23
N PRO A 57 12.53 -3.00 -8.85
CA PRO A 57 11.15 -3.14 -8.34
C PRO A 57 10.88 -4.42 -7.53
N ASP A 58 11.85 -5.28 -7.30
CA ASP A 58 11.67 -6.62 -6.72
C ASP A 58 10.98 -6.58 -5.35
N ILE A 59 11.30 -5.58 -4.51
CA ILE A 59 10.65 -5.44 -3.19
C ILE A 59 9.13 -5.22 -3.30
N ALA A 60 8.67 -4.61 -4.39
CA ALA A 60 7.24 -4.46 -4.65
C ALA A 60 6.65 -5.72 -5.27
N LEU A 61 7.28 -6.27 -6.31
CA LEU A 61 6.81 -7.48 -7.01
C LEU A 61 6.72 -8.69 -6.08
N LYS A 62 7.69 -8.86 -5.17
CA LYS A 62 7.74 -9.99 -4.24
C LYS A 62 6.98 -9.76 -2.92
N ARG A 63 6.24 -8.65 -2.79
CA ARG A 63 5.48 -8.34 -1.58
C ARG A 63 4.57 -9.49 -1.15
N TYR A 64 3.83 -10.06 -2.08
CA TYR A 64 2.89 -11.16 -1.81
C TYR A 64 3.61 -12.42 -1.33
N GLU A 65 4.72 -12.78 -1.98
CA GLU A 65 5.58 -13.89 -1.57
C GLU A 65 6.14 -13.69 -0.16
N ILE A 66 6.61 -12.47 0.13
CA ILE A 66 7.17 -12.11 1.44
C ILE A 66 6.12 -12.31 2.54
N PHE A 67 4.90 -11.83 2.35
CA PHE A 67 3.84 -11.95 3.37
C PHE A 67 3.34 -13.38 3.52
N LEU A 68 3.35 -14.18 2.46
CA LEU A 68 2.98 -15.59 2.52
C LEU A 68 3.94 -16.45 3.33
N LYS A 69 5.16 -15.98 3.64
CA LYS A 69 6.10 -16.69 4.54
C LYS A 69 5.49 -16.96 5.92
N ILE A 70 4.56 -16.13 6.35
CA ILE A 70 3.91 -16.24 7.66
C ILE A 70 2.41 -16.59 7.57
N LYS A 71 1.94 -17.10 6.43
CA LYS A 71 0.51 -17.37 6.19
C LYS A 71 -0.13 -18.22 7.30
N ASP A 72 0.58 -19.24 7.78
CA ASP A 72 0.04 -20.17 8.78
C ASP A 72 -0.06 -19.49 10.17
N ILE A 73 0.86 -18.57 10.47
CA ILE A 73 0.80 -17.72 11.66
C ILE A 73 -0.41 -16.80 11.55
N LEU A 74 -0.58 -16.10 10.42
CA LEU A 74 -1.72 -15.22 10.22
C LEU A 74 -3.05 -15.95 10.37
N ILE A 75 -3.19 -17.12 9.72
CA ILE A 75 -4.44 -17.91 9.77
C ILE A 75 -4.75 -18.40 11.19
N ARG A 76 -3.73 -18.74 11.97
CA ARG A 76 -3.88 -19.23 13.34
C ARG A 76 -4.22 -18.13 14.33
N ASP A 77 -3.55 -16.97 14.22
CA ASP A 77 -3.45 -15.97 15.29
C ASP A 77 -4.27 -14.71 15.04
N THR A 78 -4.87 -14.54 13.84
CA THR A 78 -5.59 -13.32 13.50
C THR A 78 -6.94 -13.58 12.83
N ASP A 79 -7.95 -12.75 13.15
CA ASP A 79 -9.24 -12.73 12.45
C ASP A 79 -9.21 -11.83 11.21
N TYR A 80 -8.46 -10.72 11.31
CA TYR A 80 -8.29 -9.73 10.24
C TYR A 80 -6.83 -9.36 10.10
N VAL A 81 -6.42 -9.09 8.86
CA VAL A 81 -5.08 -8.58 8.52
C VAL A 81 -5.23 -7.27 7.77
N PHE A 82 -4.43 -6.28 8.16
CA PHE A 82 -4.34 -5.00 7.48
C PHE A 82 -2.88 -4.72 7.12
N PHE A 83 -2.63 -4.51 5.86
CA PHE A 83 -1.33 -4.04 5.39
C PHE A 83 -1.34 -2.53 5.26
N PHE A 84 -0.30 -1.92 5.76
CA PHE A 84 0.00 -0.49 5.59
C PHE A 84 1.41 -0.31 5.04
N ASN A 85 1.60 0.62 4.12
CA ASN A 85 2.95 1.05 3.76
C ASN A 85 3.69 1.55 4.99
N GLY A 86 5.00 1.21 5.11
CA GLY A 86 5.80 1.58 6.29
C GLY A 86 5.85 3.09 6.59
N ASN A 87 5.62 3.94 5.57
CA ASN A 87 5.55 5.40 5.74
C ASN A 87 4.13 5.92 6.04
N SER A 88 3.21 5.09 6.48
CA SER A 88 1.88 5.51 6.95
C SER A 88 1.98 6.20 8.31
N LEU A 89 1.18 7.23 8.51
CA LEU A 89 1.05 7.95 9.78
C LEU A 89 -0.44 8.18 10.07
N PHE A 90 -0.92 7.67 11.20
CA PHE A 90 -2.28 7.88 11.66
C PHE A 90 -2.38 9.24 12.35
N LEU A 91 -3.42 10.03 12.02
CA LEU A 91 -3.61 11.38 12.49
C LEU A 91 -4.89 11.56 13.31
N ASP A 92 -5.86 10.66 13.11
CA ASP A 92 -7.16 10.70 13.79
C ASP A 92 -7.69 9.28 14.03
N TYR A 93 -8.65 9.15 14.93
CA TYR A 93 -9.24 7.87 15.32
C TYR A 93 -9.89 7.15 14.14
N ILE A 94 -9.54 5.88 13.99
CA ILE A 94 -10.14 4.93 13.04
C ILE A 94 -10.77 3.82 13.87
N VAL A 95 -12.08 3.73 13.82
CA VAL A 95 -12.86 2.75 14.59
C VAL A 95 -13.22 1.54 13.75
N TRP A 96 -13.58 0.44 14.41
CA TRP A 96 -13.86 -0.85 13.77
C TRP A 96 -14.83 -0.78 12.58
N PRO A 97 -16.01 -0.14 12.67
CA PRO A 97 -16.94 -0.07 11.54
C PRO A 97 -16.39 0.66 10.30
N GLU A 98 -15.41 1.53 10.49
CA GLU A 98 -14.80 2.28 9.40
C GLU A 98 -13.82 1.43 8.58
N ILE A 99 -13.11 0.51 9.23
CA ILE A 99 -12.00 -0.22 8.60
C ILE A 99 -12.33 -1.70 8.36
N ALA A 100 -13.09 -2.36 9.22
CA ALA A 100 -13.39 -3.77 9.06
C ALA A 100 -14.44 -4.02 7.96
N PRO A 101 -14.10 -4.78 6.90
CA PRO A 101 -15.09 -5.20 5.91
C PRO A 101 -15.97 -6.32 6.47
N ASN A 102 -17.23 -6.34 6.05
CA ASN A 102 -18.20 -7.36 6.42
C ASN A 102 -18.60 -8.22 5.21
N GLU A 103 -19.52 -9.17 5.41
CA GLU A 103 -20.01 -10.06 4.36
C GLU A 103 -20.62 -9.32 3.17
N GLN A 104 -21.40 -8.27 3.42
CA GLN A 104 -21.99 -7.45 2.35
C GLN A 104 -20.93 -6.73 1.53
N GLN A 105 -19.72 -6.60 2.05
CA GLN A 105 -18.56 -5.97 1.42
C GLN A 105 -17.50 -6.98 0.97
N GLY A 106 -17.78 -8.30 0.99
CA GLY A 106 -16.87 -9.34 0.49
C GLY A 106 -15.62 -9.58 1.33
N PHE A 107 -15.60 -9.13 2.60
CA PHE A 107 -14.54 -9.34 3.59
C PHE A 107 -13.15 -8.79 3.25
N LEU A 108 -12.97 -8.10 2.14
CA LEU A 108 -11.72 -7.42 1.76
C LEU A 108 -11.90 -5.91 1.76
N LEU A 109 -10.80 -5.19 1.91
CA LEU A 109 -10.74 -3.75 1.74
C LEU A 109 -9.51 -3.32 0.94
N SER A 110 -9.63 -2.17 0.27
CA SER A 110 -8.51 -1.47 -0.33
C SER A 110 -8.77 0.03 -0.42
N LEU A 111 -7.67 0.79 -0.50
CA LEU A 111 -7.72 2.22 -0.70
C LEU A 111 -8.04 2.56 -2.16
N SER A 112 -9.08 3.35 -2.38
CA SER A 112 -9.38 3.90 -3.70
C SER A 112 -8.55 5.16 -3.97
N TRP A 113 -8.02 5.25 -5.18
CA TRP A 113 -7.28 6.42 -5.66
C TRP A 113 -8.21 7.32 -6.48
N ASN A 114 -8.99 8.15 -5.81
CA ASN A 114 -10.07 8.94 -6.41
C ASN A 114 -9.61 10.22 -7.15
N CYS A 115 -8.41 10.21 -7.73
CA CYS A 115 -7.88 11.34 -8.49
C CYS A 115 -8.18 11.29 -10.00
N TYR A 116 -8.96 10.31 -10.44
CA TYR A 116 -9.33 10.12 -11.84
C TYR A 116 -10.83 10.34 -12.04
N ASP A 117 -11.17 11.21 -12.94
CA ASP A 117 -12.55 11.55 -13.36
C ASP A 117 -13.11 10.61 -14.45
N ASP A 118 -12.25 9.78 -15.06
CA ASP A 118 -12.57 8.88 -16.16
C ASP A 118 -11.80 7.56 -16.02
N ASN A 119 -12.49 6.43 -16.10
CA ASN A 119 -11.87 5.11 -15.96
C ASN A 119 -10.88 4.78 -17.10
N ARG A 120 -10.96 5.47 -18.24
CA ARG A 120 -9.97 5.36 -19.33
C ARG A 120 -8.60 5.90 -18.92
N LYS A 121 -8.55 6.79 -17.92
CA LYS A 121 -7.34 7.38 -17.36
C LYS A 121 -6.74 6.54 -16.22
N PHE A 122 -7.45 5.50 -15.76
CA PHE A 122 -6.90 4.62 -14.73
C PHE A 122 -5.60 3.99 -15.20
N PRO A 123 -4.55 4.04 -14.38
CA PRO A 123 -3.23 3.52 -14.74
C PRO A 123 -3.17 1.98 -14.63
N TYR A 124 -4.23 1.30 -15.10
CA TYR A 124 -4.25 -0.14 -15.21
C TYR A 124 -3.18 -0.65 -16.18
N ASP A 125 -2.66 -1.83 -15.93
CA ASP A 125 -1.84 -2.50 -16.91
C ASP A 125 -2.68 -2.84 -18.15
N ARG A 126 -2.19 -2.41 -19.33
CA ARG A 126 -2.86 -2.64 -20.62
C ARG A 126 -2.06 -3.59 -21.50
N ASN A 127 -0.93 -4.11 -20.99
CA ASN A 127 -0.12 -5.08 -21.69
C ASN A 127 -0.84 -6.43 -21.71
N ILE A 128 -1.25 -6.87 -22.90
CA ILE A 128 -1.97 -8.15 -23.09
C ILE A 128 -1.16 -9.40 -22.71
N TYR A 129 0.15 -9.26 -22.58
CA TYR A 129 1.05 -10.34 -22.14
C TYR A 129 1.20 -10.42 -20.62
N SER A 130 0.74 -9.39 -19.87
CA SER A 130 0.72 -9.42 -18.41
C SER A 130 -0.56 -10.06 -17.91
N THR A 131 -0.44 -10.90 -16.90
CA THR A 131 -1.58 -11.44 -16.13
C THR A 131 -2.38 -10.34 -15.44
N ALA A 132 -1.75 -9.19 -15.15
CA ALA A 132 -2.39 -8.01 -14.57
C ALA A 132 -3.18 -7.17 -15.60
N CYS A 133 -3.23 -7.57 -16.87
CA CYS A 133 -3.90 -6.80 -17.92
C CYS A 133 -5.39 -6.62 -17.61
N ILE A 134 -5.84 -5.35 -17.62
CA ILE A 134 -7.24 -4.96 -17.56
C ILE A 134 -7.57 -4.19 -18.85
N PRO A 135 -8.44 -4.69 -19.73
CA PRO A 135 -8.81 -4.02 -20.98
C PRO A 135 -9.49 -2.66 -20.77
N TYR A 136 -9.42 -1.78 -21.75
CA TYR A 136 -10.20 -0.54 -21.75
C TYR A 136 -11.69 -0.84 -21.60
N GLY A 137 -12.41 0.04 -20.90
CA GLY A 137 -13.84 -0.12 -20.61
C GLY A 137 -14.16 -1.08 -19.47
N LYS A 138 -13.14 -1.67 -18.83
CA LYS A 138 -13.29 -2.49 -17.63
C LYS A 138 -12.79 -1.76 -16.39
N GLY A 139 -13.41 -2.06 -15.25
CA GLY A 139 -13.07 -1.47 -13.94
C GLY A 139 -13.67 -0.07 -13.75
N ASN A 140 -14.14 0.20 -12.55
CA ASN A 140 -14.76 1.46 -12.17
C ASN A 140 -14.03 2.15 -10.99
N ILE A 141 -13.05 1.49 -10.39
CA ILE A 141 -12.29 2.00 -9.25
C ILE A 141 -10.83 1.59 -9.43
N TYR A 142 -9.92 2.55 -9.30
CA TYR A 142 -8.50 2.25 -9.22
C TYR A 142 -8.07 2.17 -7.75
N TYR A 143 -7.44 1.06 -7.38
CA TYR A 143 -6.97 0.78 -6.03
C TYR A 143 -5.48 1.05 -5.89
N GLN A 144 -5.12 1.76 -4.84
CA GLN A 144 -3.74 2.02 -4.46
C GLN A 144 -3.28 0.96 -3.44
N SER A 145 -2.09 0.40 -3.64
CA SER A 145 -1.61 -0.75 -2.88
C SER A 145 -1.04 -0.43 -1.49
N GLY A 146 -1.08 0.83 -1.05
CA GLY A 146 -0.50 1.24 0.24
C GLY A 146 -1.33 0.83 1.46
N ILE A 147 -2.61 0.54 1.26
CA ILE A 147 -3.50 -0.02 2.28
C ILE A 147 -4.36 -1.08 1.64
N THR A 148 -4.23 -2.29 2.14
CA THR A 148 -5.09 -3.42 1.80
C THR A 148 -5.34 -4.23 3.05
N GLY A 149 -6.39 -5.03 3.06
CA GLY A 149 -6.65 -5.89 4.21
C GLY A 149 -7.98 -6.60 4.10
N GLY A 150 -8.37 -7.22 5.20
CA GLY A 150 -9.64 -7.90 5.32
C GLY A 150 -9.59 -9.06 6.28
N ARG A 151 -10.63 -9.91 6.20
CA ARG A 151 -10.67 -11.15 6.95
C ARG A 151 -9.48 -12.03 6.55
N THR A 152 -8.80 -12.60 7.52
CA THR A 152 -7.48 -13.24 7.29
C THR A 152 -7.47 -14.26 6.17
N ARG A 153 -8.46 -15.15 6.09
CA ARG A 153 -8.51 -16.20 5.05
C ARG A 153 -8.66 -15.59 3.65
N GLU A 154 -9.52 -14.61 3.49
CA GLU A 154 -9.75 -13.92 2.23
C GLU A 154 -8.54 -13.08 1.83
N TYR A 155 -7.86 -12.48 2.80
CA TYR A 155 -6.62 -11.74 2.52
C TYR A 155 -5.46 -12.67 2.13
N VAL A 156 -5.31 -13.81 2.79
CA VAL A 156 -4.31 -14.83 2.38
C VAL A 156 -4.59 -15.33 0.97
N ASN A 157 -5.86 -15.54 0.59
CA ASN A 157 -6.22 -15.90 -0.78
C ASN A 157 -5.81 -14.80 -1.79
N LEU A 158 -6.03 -13.52 -1.46
CA LEU A 158 -5.55 -12.40 -2.27
C LEU A 158 -4.02 -12.47 -2.46
N LEU A 159 -3.27 -12.69 -1.38
CA LEU A 159 -1.80 -12.81 -1.46
C LEU A 159 -1.39 -13.97 -2.37
N GLN A 160 -2.06 -15.13 -2.29
CA GLN A 160 -1.76 -16.32 -3.10
C GLN A 160 -2.04 -16.07 -4.59
N GLU A 161 -3.23 -15.60 -4.94
CA GLU A 161 -3.58 -15.33 -6.34
C GLU A 161 -2.68 -14.26 -6.96
N CYS A 162 -2.40 -13.16 -6.23
CA CYS A 162 -1.51 -12.11 -6.72
C CYS A 162 -0.06 -12.60 -6.89
N LYS A 163 0.43 -13.47 -5.97
CA LYS A 163 1.74 -14.10 -6.12
C LYS A 163 1.81 -14.98 -7.35
N GLU A 164 0.84 -15.86 -7.55
CA GLU A 164 0.78 -16.76 -8.71
C GLU A 164 0.81 -15.97 -10.03
N GLN A 165 0.03 -14.90 -10.13
CA GLN A 165 0.02 -14.03 -11.30
C GLN A 165 1.37 -13.34 -11.52
N THR A 166 1.99 -12.85 -10.44
CA THR A 166 3.31 -12.23 -10.51
C THR A 166 4.38 -13.24 -10.97
N ASP A 167 4.32 -14.48 -10.49
CA ASP A 167 5.26 -15.54 -10.87
C ASP A 167 5.12 -15.90 -12.37
N ILE A 168 3.90 -15.96 -12.89
CA ILE A 168 3.64 -16.21 -14.32
C ILE A 168 4.24 -15.08 -15.16
N ASP A 169 4.00 -13.83 -14.78
CA ASP A 169 4.57 -12.68 -15.48
C ASP A 169 6.10 -12.72 -15.43
N TYR A 170 6.68 -12.99 -14.27
CA TYR A 170 8.13 -13.10 -14.09
C TYR A 170 8.74 -14.20 -14.97
N PHE A 171 8.11 -15.38 -15.00
CA PHE A 171 8.54 -16.50 -15.87
C PHE A 171 8.52 -16.09 -17.36
N ASN A 172 7.51 -15.34 -17.77
CA ASN A 172 7.36 -14.84 -19.13
C ASN A 172 8.19 -13.56 -19.41
N LYS A 173 9.01 -13.10 -18.47
CA LYS A 173 9.81 -11.86 -18.56
C LYS A 173 8.95 -10.61 -18.79
N VAL A 174 7.75 -10.62 -18.24
CA VAL A 174 6.82 -9.49 -18.23
C VAL A 174 6.89 -8.84 -16.84
N THR A 175 6.86 -7.52 -16.80
CA THR A 175 6.75 -6.75 -15.55
C THR A 175 5.53 -5.85 -15.67
N ALA A 176 4.59 -6.03 -14.77
CA ALA A 176 3.38 -5.20 -14.72
C ALA A 176 3.73 -3.73 -14.42
N VAL A 177 3.04 -2.79 -15.06
CA VAL A 177 3.40 -1.36 -15.10
C VAL A 177 3.51 -0.71 -13.73
N TYR A 178 2.65 -1.08 -12.78
CA TYR A 178 2.70 -0.65 -11.37
C TYR A 178 2.93 -1.84 -10.42
N HIS A 179 3.65 -2.85 -10.90
CA HIS A 179 4.15 -3.98 -10.13
C HIS A 179 3.02 -4.68 -9.34
N ASP A 180 3.15 -4.76 -8.01
CA ASP A 180 2.16 -5.35 -7.11
C ASP A 180 0.77 -4.68 -7.21
N GLU A 181 0.72 -3.37 -7.40
CA GLU A 181 -0.53 -2.62 -7.52
C GLU A 181 -1.34 -3.01 -8.77
N SER A 182 -0.66 -3.33 -9.89
CA SER A 182 -1.33 -3.81 -11.09
C SER A 182 -2.01 -5.16 -10.86
N HIS A 183 -1.34 -6.10 -10.20
CA HIS A 183 -1.91 -7.40 -9.85
C HIS A 183 -3.04 -7.27 -8.83
N LEU A 184 -2.91 -6.36 -7.84
CA LEU A 184 -4.00 -6.03 -6.91
C LEU A 184 -5.25 -5.54 -7.65
N ASN A 185 -5.10 -4.59 -8.57
CA ASN A 185 -6.23 -4.07 -9.34
C ASN A 185 -6.87 -5.16 -10.20
N LYS A 186 -6.08 -6.08 -10.77
CA LYS A 186 -6.59 -7.23 -11.52
C LYS A 186 -7.37 -8.19 -10.63
N PHE A 187 -6.84 -8.51 -9.46
CA PHE A 187 -7.50 -9.37 -8.47
C PHE A 187 -8.83 -8.76 -8.00
N LEU A 188 -8.85 -7.46 -7.72
CA LEU A 188 -10.03 -6.76 -7.21
C LEU A 188 -11.06 -6.40 -8.30
N LEU A 189 -10.71 -6.59 -9.59
CA LEU A 189 -11.62 -6.33 -10.71
C LEU A 189 -12.90 -7.15 -10.54
N ASP A 190 -14.04 -6.46 -10.59
CA ASP A 190 -15.38 -7.05 -10.46
C ASP A 190 -15.66 -7.76 -9.11
N ARG A 191 -14.74 -7.68 -8.12
CA ARG A 191 -14.96 -8.18 -6.76
C ARG A 191 -15.64 -7.11 -5.90
N LYS A 192 -16.52 -7.56 -5.01
CA LYS A 192 -17.14 -6.71 -4.01
C LYS A 192 -16.17 -6.58 -2.82
N ILE A 193 -15.79 -5.35 -2.50
CA ILE A 193 -14.88 -5.05 -1.38
C ILE A 193 -15.32 -3.77 -0.65
N LYS A 194 -14.81 -3.57 0.56
CA LYS A 194 -14.90 -2.28 1.25
C LYS A 194 -13.89 -1.30 0.65
N VAL A 195 -14.40 -0.23 0.07
CA VAL A 195 -13.57 0.80 -0.57
C VAL A 195 -13.29 1.92 0.43
N LEU A 196 -12.01 2.17 0.70
CA LEU A 196 -11.59 3.30 1.52
C LEU A 196 -11.33 4.52 0.64
N SER A 197 -11.75 5.69 1.11
CA SER A 197 -11.43 6.97 0.45
C SER A 197 -10.00 7.43 0.75
N THR A 198 -9.53 8.46 0.05
CA THR A 198 -8.21 9.08 0.28
C THR A 198 -8.05 9.71 1.66
N ASN A 199 -9.11 9.83 2.47
CA ASN A 199 -9.00 10.21 3.88
C ASN A 199 -8.26 9.18 4.74
N TYR A 200 -8.24 7.91 4.30
CA TYR A 200 -7.52 6.82 4.96
C TYR A 200 -6.12 6.58 4.38
N GLY A 201 -5.66 7.40 3.42
CA GLY A 201 -4.32 7.30 2.86
C GLY A 201 -4.15 8.20 1.64
N ARG A 202 -3.37 9.24 1.80
CA ARG A 202 -2.98 10.16 0.73
C ARG A 202 -1.58 10.68 0.98
N PRO A 203 -0.87 11.15 -0.04
CA PRO A 203 0.42 11.80 0.15
C PRO A 203 0.34 12.97 1.13
N GLU A 204 1.33 13.10 2.01
CA GLU A 204 1.43 14.16 3.00
C GLU A 204 1.33 15.58 2.37
N GLU A 205 1.84 15.72 1.15
CA GLU A 205 1.87 16.98 0.42
C GLU A 205 0.55 17.38 -0.25
N TRP A 206 -0.47 16.51 -0.20
CA TRP A 206 -1.78 16.85 -0.78
C TRP A 206 -2.60 17.72 0.16
N GLU A 207 -2.79 18.96 -0.23
CA GLU A 207 -3.72 19.87 0.43
C GLU A 207 -5.15 19.54 -0.02
N THR A 208 -6.01 19.22 0.93
CA THR A 208 -7.44 19.01 0.70
C THR A 208 -8.24 19.63 1.83
N PRO A 209 -9.50 20.07 1.59
CA PRO A 209 -10.35 20.65 2.61
C PRO A 209 -10.65 19.72 3.79
N GLN A 210 -10.61 18.39 3.56
CA GLN A 210 -10.85 17.40 4.60
C GLN A 210 -9.57 17.04 5.32
N TYR A 211 -9.60 17.06 6.65
CA TYR A 211 -8.50 16.54 7.46
C TYR A 211 -8.41 15.02 7.31
N PRO A 212 -7.26 14.45 6.95
CA PRO A 212 -7.11 13.01 6.75
C PRO A 212 -7.03 12.29 8.09
N LYS A 213 -7.56 11.08 8.14
CA LYS A 213 -7.35 10.16 9.26
C LYS A 213 -5.97 9.50 9.20
N MET A 214 -5.43 9.34 7.99
CA MET A 214 -4.10 8.80 7.76
C MET A 214 -3.47 9.41 6.51
N ILE A 215 -2.14 9.56 6.53
CA ILE A 215 -1.33 10.01 5.40
C ILE A 215 -0.18 9.04 5.12
N PHE A 216 0.39 9.14 3.92
CA PHE A 216 1.70 8.61 3.59
C PHE A 216 2.74 9.72 3.69
N ARG A 217 3.68 9.58 4.65
CA ARG A 217 4.77 10.52 4.86
C ARG A 217 5.58 10.71 3.59
N ASP A 218 5.97 11.95 3.33
CA ASP A 218 6.80 12.29 2.18
C ASP A 218 8.23 11.71 2.36
N LYS A 219 8.52 10.71 1.55
CA LYS A 219 9.83 10.03 1.54
C LYS A 219 10.97 10.95 1.14
N TYR A 220 10.70 11.98 0.32
CA TYR A 220 11.72 12.94 -0.08
C TYR A 220 12.14 13.87 1.06
N LYS A 221 11.25 14.17 2.00
CA LYS A 221 11.60 14.93 3.21
C LYS A 221 12.63 14.19 4.08
N ILE A 222 12.59 12.86 4.09
CA ILE A 222 13.45 12.02 4.93
C ILE A 222 14.71 11.59 4.20
N PHE A 223 14.59 11.12 2.96
CA PHE A 223 15.70 10.52 2.21
C PHE A 223 16.31 11.46 1.17
N GLY A 224 15.68 12.61 0.89
CA GLY A 224 16.12 13.49 -0.20
C GLY A 224 16.24 12.74 -1.53
N ASP A 225 17.35 13.00 -2.25
CA ASP A 225 17.60 12.35 -3.54
C ASP A 225 18.00 10.88 -3.42
N GLU A 226 18.25 10.38 -2.23
CA GLU A 226 18.57 8.97 -1.99
C GLU A 226 17.39 8.06 -2.38
N ILE A 227 16.15 8.54 -2.28
CA ILE A 227 14.96 7.78 -2.72
C ILE A 227 15.03 7.41 -4.22
N ASN A 228 15.62 8.28 -5.05
CA ASN A 228 15.78 8.01 -6.47
C ASN A 228 16.82 6.90 -6.70
N LYS A 229 17.92 6.91 -5.93
CA LYS A 229 18.94 5.84 -5.97
C LYS A 229 18.35 4.50 -5.55
N MET A 230 17.54 4.49 -4.48
CA MET A 230 16.84 3.30 -3.99
C MET A 230 15.88 2.70 -5.04
N LYS A 231 15.30 3.54 -5.89
CA LYS A 231 14.41 3.14 -6.99
C LYS A 231 15.13 2.89 -8.32
N GLY A 232 16.47 2.96 -8.36
CA GLY A 232 17.24 2.83 -9.60
C GLY A 232 16.95 3.95 -10.61
N ILE A 233 16.33 5.04 -10.19
CA ILE A 233 16.01 6.18 -11.05
C ILE A 233 17.28 7.02 -11.18
N LYS A 234 17.82 7.15 -12.40
CA LYS A 234 18.93 8.07 -12.66
C LYS A 234 18.50 9.50 -12.27
N SER A 235 19.36 10.22 -11.54
CA SER A 235 19.07 11.59 -11.12
C SER A 235 18.67 12.44 -12.33
N ARG A 236 17.43 12.90 -12.37
CA ARG A 236 17.00 13.83 -13.41
C ARG A 236 17.58 15.21 -13.10
N CYS A 237 18.01 15.93 -14.12
CA CYS A 237 18.50 17.29 -13.99
C CYS A 237 17.49 18.12 -13.18
N LEU A 238 17.97 18.96 -12.25
CA LEU A 238 17.16 19.86 -11.42
C LEU A 238 16.14 20.69 -12.24
N PHE A 239 16.50 21.04 -13.48
CA PHE A 239 15.65 21.77 -14.41
C PHE A 239 14.41 20.94 -14.83
N ILE A 240 14.54 19.64 -15.07
CA ILE A 240 13.42 18.76 -15.42
C ILE A 240 12.49 18.58 -14.21
N ARG A 241 13.05 18.45 -13.01
CA ARG A 241 12.27 18.38 -11.75
C ARG A 241 11.47 19.67 -11.52
N PHE A 242 12.08 20.83 -11.82
CA PHE A 242 11.40 22.13 -11.73
C PHE A 242 10.23 22.23 -12.71
N ILE A 243 10.42 21.81 -13.97
CA ILE A 243 9.35 21.79 -14.98
C ILE A 243 8.22 20.83 -14.59
N GLU A 244 8.52 19.65 -14.07
CA GLU A 244 7.51 18.69 -13.61
C GLU A 244 6.71 19.24 -12.40
N LYS A 245 7.40 19.92 -11.47
CA LYS A 245 6.76 20.61 -10.34
C LYS A 245 5.85 21.74 -10.82
N MET A 246 6.30 22.54 -11.77
CA MET A 246 5.49 23.60 -12.39
C MET A 246 4.27 23.03 -13.13
N LYS A 247 4.41 21.94 -13.87
CA LYS A 247 3.29 21.26 -14.55
C LYS A 247 2.25 20.75 -13.56
N ARG A 248 2.66 20.20 -12.40
CA ARG A 248 1.74 19.76 -11.33
C ARG A 248 0.98 20.94 -10.71
N VAL A 249 1.65 22.06 -10.46
CA VAL A 249 1.01 23.29 -9.93
C VAL A 249 0.01 23.85 -10.95
N ILE A 250 0.34 23.87 -12.24
CA ILE A 250 -0.57 24.33 -13.31
C ILE A 250 -1.77 23.40 -13.46
N GLN A 251 -1.57 22.07 -13.38
CA GLN A 251 -2.67 21.09 -13.41
C GLN A 251 -3.60 21.24 -12.21
N LEU A 252 -3.06 21.45 -11.01
CA LEU A 252 -3.86 21.69 -9.79
C LEU A 252 -4.68 22.99 -9.90
N ASN A 253 -4.12 24.06 -10.46
CA ASN A 253 -4.84 25.32 -10.68
C ASN A 253 -5.90 25.28 -11.79
N LEU A 254 -5.82 24.31 -12.72
CA LEU A 254 -6.84 24.06 -13.73
C LEU A 254 -7.99 23.18 -13.22
N ILE A 255 -7.78 22.43 -12.15
CA ILE A 255 -8.81 21.60 -11.49
C ILE A 255 -9.61 22.42 -10.46
N LEU A 256 -9.07 23.55 -10.00
CA LEU A 256 -9.70 24.43 -9.01
C LEU A 256 -10.48 25.62 -9.64
N LYS A 257 -10.61 25.68 -10.95
CA LYS A 257 -11.51 26.56 -11.70
C LYS A 257 -12.63 25.74 -12.34
#